data_3441a0e5a846c55294832808206dc89d
#
_entry.id   3441a0e5a846c55294832808206dc89d
#
_cell.length_a   1.000
_cell.length_b   1.000
_cell.length_c   1.000
_cell.angle_alpha   90.00
_cell.angle_beta   90.00
_cell.angle_gamma   90.00
#
_symmetry.space_group_name_H-M   'P 1'
#
loop_
_entity.id
_entity.type
_entity.pdbx_description
1 polymer ?
#
loop_
_entity_poly.entity_id
_entity_poly.type
_entity_poly.pdbx_seq_one_letter_code
_entity_poly.pdbx_strand_id
1 'polypeptide(L)'
;MVEFSRDLLGLEQRIVMVTGAGRGFGRSVARSYARNGATVITVDPDVEMATAIASEVEQLGATAIPIRGDMSVVLDVMNTFEKIEELFGMLDGIVHVTSAESKTPFVELLEGEWYDLLNADVKSSLYVLQQGLRYLSGGGFVTLVLPPLQREQPHVAAIRGAVAGLIEGATRIFPTNVRVNGVIPSRDPVGEEHDRSLVRVAVALGSMVSEGVRGQLLEVLLPEPPHQPEIYDLLRELP
;
A
#
# COMPACT_ATOMS: atom_id res chain seq x y z
N MET A 1 16.57 34.30 9.73
CA MET A 1 16.61 33.12 8.86
C MET A 1 15.35 32.35 9.18
N VAL A 2 14.38 32.33 8.27
CA VAL A 2 13.15 31.55 8.46
C VAL A 2 13.56 30.10 8.26
N GLU A 3 13.58 29.30 9.32
CA GLU A 3 13.66 27.83 9.20
C GLU A 3 12.39 27.40 8.45
N PHE A 4 12.56 27.06 7.18
CA PHE A 4 11.51 26.35 6.47
C PHE A 4 11.35 25.01 7.17
N SER A 5 10.19 24.81 7.79
CA SER A 5 9.80 23.53 8.37
C SER A 5 10.05 22.43 7.33
N ARG A 6 10.84 21.41 7.69
CA ARG A 6 11.08 20.23 6.82
C ARG A 6 9.81 19.42 6.59
N ASP A 7 8.77 19.63 7.38
CA ASP A 7 7.50 18.91 7.28
C ASP A 7 6.52 19.57 6.32
N LEU A 8 6.88 19.62 5.03
CA LEU A 8 5.98 20.10 3.95
C LEU A 8 4.77 19.19 3.75
N LEU A 9 4.84 17.95 4.22
CA LEU A 9 3.78 16.95 4.02
C LEU A 9 2.91 16.75 5.27
N GLY A 10 3.29 17.29 6.44
CA GLY A 10 2.59 17.08 7.70
C GLY A 10 2.63 15.63 8.18
N LEU A 11 3.73 14.92 7.91
CA LEU A 11 3.93 13.52 8.26
C LEU A 11 4.84 13.33 9.46
N GLU A 12 5.50 14.38 9.91
CA GLU A 12 6.37 14.32 11.10
C GLU A 12 5.58 13.86 12.33
N GLN A 13 6.11 12.88 13.05
CA GLN A 13 5.49 12.24 14.22
C GLN A 13 4.17 11.49 13.95
N ARG A 14 3.71 11.37 12.69
CA ARG A 14 2.53 10.57 12.35
C ARG A 14 2.83 9.08 12.49
N ILE A 15 1.86 8.34 13.00
CA ILE A 15 1.93 6.88 13.16
C ILE A 15 1.24 6.24 11.98
N VAL A 16 2.03 5.62 11.09
CA VAL A 16 1.54 5.04 9.84
C VAL A 16 1.80 3.55 9.80
N MET A 17 0.74 2.78 9.66
CA MET A 17 0.83 1.34 9.40
C MET A 17 0.97 1.10 7.90
N VAL A 18 1.98 0.31 7.50
CA VAL A 18 2.17 -0.18 6.13
C VAL A 18 2.09 -1.69 6.15
N THR A 19 1.10 -2.27 5.47
CA THR A 19 0.96 -3.72 5.32
C THR A 19 1.53 -4.18 3.98
N GLY A 20 1.97 -5.45 3.90
CA GLY A 20 2.73 -5.93 2.76
C GLY A 20 4.07 -5.20 2.66
N ALA A 21 4.62 -4.79 3.82
CA ALA A 21 5.79 -3.92 3.88
C ALA A 21 7.09 -4.63 3.49
N GLY A 22 7.13 -5.96 3.52
CA GLY A 22 8.35 -6.76 3.41
C GLY A 22 9.06 -6.66 2.06
N ARG A 23 8.37 -6.29 1.01
CA ARG A 23 8.97 -6.26 -0.35
C ARG A 23 8.30 -5.23 -1.27
N GLY A 24 8.92 -5.03 -2.43
CA GLY A 24 8.38 -4.24 -3.53
C GLY A 24 7.88 -2.87 -3.12
N PHE A 25 6.66 -2.57 -3.52
CA PHE A 25 6.04 -1.26 -3.28
C PHE A 25 5.85 -0.94 -1.79
N GLY A 26 5.41 -1.92 -0.98
CA GLY A 26 5.22 -1.71 0.47
C GLY A 26 6.52 -1.28 1.17
N ARG A 27 7.65 -1.93 0.83
CA ARG A 27 8.98 -1.55 1.31
C ARG A 27 9.32 -0.10 0.93
N SER A 28 9.09 0.27 -0.33
CA SER A 28 9.40 1.61 -0.84
C SER A 28 8.55 2.68 -0.16
N VAL A 29 7.27 2.39 0.10
CA VAL A 29 6.34 3.25 0.83
C VAL A 29 6.79 3.42 2.28
N ALA A 30 7.08 2.34 3.00
CA ALA A 30 7.54 2.39 4.39
C ALA A 30 8.78 3.29 4.56
N ARG A 31 9.77 3.13 3.69
CA ARG A 31 10.97 3.98 3.65
C ARG A 31 10.66 5.44 3.33
N SER A 32 9.67 5.70 2.50
CA SER A 32 9.30 7.08 2.15
C SER A 32 8.60 7.79 3.30
N TYR A 33 7.70 7.14 4.01
CA TYR A 33 7.12 7.69 5.24
C TYR A 33 8.17 7.96 6.30
N ALA A 34 9.12 7.04 6.48
CA ALA A 34 10.27 7.22 7.37
C ALA A 34 11.08 8.49 7.06
N ARG A 35 11.42 8.70 5.78
CA ARG A 35 12.16 9.90 5.34
C ARG A 35 11.43 11.22 5.59
N ASN A 36 10.11 11.15 5.72
CA ASN A 36 9.26 12.30 6.04
C ASN A 36 8.87 12.37 7.53
N GLY A 37 9.61 11.68 8.40
CA GLY A 37 9.51 11.83 9.86
C GLY A 37 8.39 11.03 10.51
N ALA A 38 7.71 10.15 9.79
CA ALA A 38 6.67 9.29 10.37
C ALA A 38 7.29 8.14 11.20
N THR A 39 6.58 7.73 12.24
CA THR A 39 6.75 6.40 12.87
C THR A 39 6.06 5.37 11.99
N VAL A 40 6.78 4.33 11.58
CA VAL A 40 6.27 3.34 10.63
C VAL A 40 6.07 1.99 11.31
N ILE A 41 4.85 1.48 11.26
CA ILE A 41 4.53 0.12 11.68
C ILE A 41 4.58 -0.75 10.42
N THR A 42 5.59 -1.65 10.37
CA THR A 42 5.80 -2.53 9.22
C THR A 42 5.12 -3.87 9.47
N VAL A 43 4.08 -4.17 8.69
CA VAL A 43 3.29 -5.41 8.84
C VAL A 43 3.50 -6.30 7.63
N ASP A 44 3.86 -7.54 7.87
CA ASP A 44 4.03 -8.57 6.83
C ASP A 44 3.68 -9.96 7.40
N PRO A 45 3.12 -10.89 6.62
CA PRO A 45 2.95 -12.27 7.05
C PRO A 45 4.28 -12.95 7.46
N ASP A 46 5.37 -12.53 6.84
CA ASP A 46 6.73 -12.97 7.15
C ASP A 46 7.37 -12.00 8.16
N VAL A 47 7.60 -12.49 9.38
CA VAL A 47 8.20 -11.70 10.47
C VAL A 47 9.62 -11.23 10.16
N GLU A 48 10.40 -12.02 9.40
CA GLU A 48 11.77 -11.66 9.04
C GLU A 48 11.75 -10.48 8.07
N MET A 49 10.82 -10.49 7.11
CA MET A 49 10.60 -9.37 6.19
C MET A 49 10.14 -8.11 6.93
N ALA A 50 9.15 -8.22 7.82
CA ALA A 50 8.69 -7.08 8.62
C ALA A 50 9.84 -6.46 9.42
N THR A 51 10.68 -7.30 10.05
CA THR A 51 11.83 -6.86 10.84
C THR A 51 12.94 -6.25 10.00
N ALA A 52 13.22 -6.84 8.84
CA ALA A 52 14.23 -6.30 7.93
C ALA A 52 13.88 -4.87 7.47
N ILE A 53 12.61 -4.62 7.13
CA ILE A 53 12.16 -3.28 6.74
C ILE A 53 12.14 -2.32 7.93
N ALA A 54 11.76 -2.79 9.12
CA ALA A 54 11.86 -1.96 10.32
C ALA A 54 13.31 -1.49 10.55
N SER A 55 14.28 -2.38 10.42
CA SER A 55 15.71 -2.02 10.53
C SER A 55 16.14 -1.00 9.46
N GLU A 56 15.65 -1.12 8.23
CA GLU A 56 15.93 -0.12 7.19
C GLU A 56 15.31 1.25 7.51
N VAL A 57 14.11 1.28 8.05
CA VAL A 57 13.43 2.51 8.50
C VAL A 57 14.23 3.18 9.63
N GLU A 58 14.72 2.40 10.59
CA GLU A 58 15.57 2.89 11.69
C GLU A 58 16.89 3.46 11.18
N GLN A 59 17.51 2.85 10.18
CA GLN A 59 18.72 3.39 9.52
C GLN A 59 18.47 4.73 8.82
N LEU A 60 17.24 5.07 8.50
CA LEU A 60 16.84 6.38 7.97
C LEU A 60 16.59 7.42 9.08
N GLY A 61 16.71 7.02 10.37
CA GLY A 61 16.52 7.88 11.52
C GLY A 61 15.09 7.98 12.03
N ALA A 62 14.18 7.14 11.53
CA ALA A 62 12.78 7.08 11.98
C ALA A 62 12.57 5.93 12.98
N THR A 63 11.44 5.97 13.70
CA THR A 63 11.02 4.86 14.55
C THR A 63 10.27 3.83 13.72
N ALA A 64 10.57 2.55 13.95
CA ALA A 64 9.87 1.45 13.30
C ALA A 64 9.41 0.38 14.30
N ILE A 65 8.24 -0.21 14.05
CA ILE A 65 7.70 -1.33 14.82
C ILE A 65 7.34 -2.47 13.87
N PRO A 66 8.08 -3.58 13.88
CA PRO A 66 7.71 -4.75 13.08
C PRO A 66 6.60 -5.54 13.75
N ILE A 67 5.61 -5.93 12.98
CA ILE A 67 4.52 -6.81 13.41
C ILE A 67 4.33 -7.90 12.37
N ARG A 68 4.33 -9.16 12.82
CA ARG A 68 3.90 -10.27 11.99
C ARG A 68 2.37 -10.23 11.90
N GLY A 69 1.82 -10.19 10.69
CA GLY A 69 0.37 -10.20 10.49
C GLY A 69 -0.04 -10.44 9.04
N ASP A 70 -0.89 -11.41 8.84
CA ASP A 70 -1.58 -11.65 7.57
C ASP A 70 -2.94 -10.97 7.60
N MET A 71 -3.11 -9.93 6.80
CA MET A 71 -4.34 -9.14 6.78
C MET A 71 -5.54 -9.90 6.16
N SER A 72 -5.33 -11.07 5.58
CA SER A 72 -6.40 -11.97 5.16
C SER A 72 -6.93 -12.86 6.30
N VAL A 73 -6.24 -12.90 7.44
CA VAL A 73 -6.57 -13.70 8.62
C VAL A 73 -7.12 -12.81 9.73
N VAL A 74 -8.40 -12.98 10.08
CA VAL A 74 -9.10 -12.14 11.07
C VAL A 74 -8.34 -12.01 12.39
N LEU A 75 -7.81 -13.10 12.91
CA LEU A 75 -7.09 -13.10 14.19
C LEU A 75 -5.79 -12.28 14.10
N ASP A 76 -5.05 -12.40 12.99
CA ASP A 76 -3.84 -11.61 12.79
C ASP A 76 -4.16 -10.11 12.68
N VAL A 77 -5.27 -9.78 12.00
CA VAL A 77 -5.75 -8.39 11.92
C VAL A 77 -6.07 -7.85 13.31
N MET A 78 -6.87 -8.58 14.10
CA MET A 78 -7.23 -8.16 15.47
C MET A 78 -5.97 -7.97 16.33
N ASN A 79 -5.08 -8.95 16.37
CA ASN A 79 -3.84 -8.88 17.16
C ASN A 79 -2.93 -7.72 16.71
N THR A 80 -2.89 -7.44 15.40
CA THR A 80 -2.12 -6.31 14.87
C THR A 80 -2.64 -4.99 15.40
N PHE A 81 -3.95 -4.75 15.31
CA PHE A 81 -4.55 -3.50 15.74
C PHE A 81 -4.57 -3.36 17.28
N GLU A 82 -4.78 -4.44 18.04
CA GLU A 82 -4.66 -4.44 19.51
C GLU A 82 -3.24 -4.05 19.94
N LYS A 83 -2.21 -4.62 19.29
CA LYS A 83 -0.84 -4.25 19.58
C LYS A 83 -0.52 -2.78 19.25
N ILE A 84 -1.11 -2.24 18.18
CA ILE A 84 -0.98 -0.82 17.84
C ILE A 84 -1.66 0.06 18.89
N GLU A 85 -2.84 -0.34 19.36
CA GLU A 85 -3.57 0.37 20.42
C GLU A 85 -2.76 0.39 21.74
N GLU A 86 -2.18 -0.73 22.13
CA GLU A 86 -1.32 -0.83 23.32
C GLU A 86 -0.10 0.08 23.25
N LEU A 87 0.51 0.23 22.07
CA LEU A 87 1.73 1.00 21.89
C LEU A 87 1.48 2.50 21.69
N PHE A 88 0.42 2.87 20.99
CA PHE A 88 0.21 4.23 20.49
C PHE A 88 -1.19 4.79 20.77
N GLY A 89 -2.16 3.95 21.12
CA GLY A 89 -3.54 4.35 21.33
C GLY A 89 -4.34 4.59 20.05
N MET A 90 -3.72 5.10 19.00
CA MET A 90 -4.37 5.42 17.71
C MET A 90 -3.40 5.33 16.53
N LEU A 91 -3.96 5.44 15.33
CA LEU A 91 -3.23 5.59 14.07
C LEU A 91 -3.55 6.93 13.40
N ASP A 92 -2.59 7.47 12.68
CA ASP A 92 -2.78 8.59 11.76
C ASP A 92 -3.01 8.13 10.32
N GLY A 93 -2.50 6.96 9.96
CA GLY A 93 -2.65 6.46 8.61
C GLY A 93 -2.43 4.96 8.44
N ILE A 94 -3.04 4.45 7.38
CA ILE A 94 -2.89 3.08 6.93
C ILE A 94 -2.60 3.08 5.44
N VAL A 95 -1.52 2.40 5.03
CA VAL A 95 -1.28 2.03 3.64
C VAL A 95 -1.34 0.52 3.54
N HIS A 96 -2.38 0.02 2.90
CA HIS A 96 -2.60 -1.39 2.68
C HIS A 96 -2.22 -1.76 1.26
N VAL A 97 -1.15 -2.54 1.13
CA VAL A 97 -0.67 -3.01 -0.17
C VAL A 97 -1.16 -4.43 -0.37
N THR A 98 -2.05 -4.59 -1.36
CA THR A 98 -2.48 -5.91 -1.80
C THR A 98 -1.48 -6.45 -2.83
N SER A 99 -1.27 -7.74 -2.85
CA SER A 99 -0.22 -8.35 -3.67
C SER A 99 -0.61 -9.68 -4.28
N ALA A 100 -1.90 -9.97 -4.39
CA ALA A 100 -2.33 -11.19 -5.05
C ALA A 100 -1.89 -11.17 -6.52
N GLU A 101 -1.06 -12.15 -6.86
CA GLU A 101 -0.60 -12.37 -8.21
C GLU A 101 -1.28 -13.60 -8.80
N SER A 102 -1.98 -13.44 -9.90
CA SER A 102 -2.37 -14.57 -10.74
C SER A 102 -1.72 -14.44 -12.10
N LYS A 103 -0.99 -15.49 -12.49
CA LYS A 103 -0.47 -15.66 -13.85
C LYS A 103 -1.32 -16.65 -14.65
N THR A 104 -2.31 -17.26 -14.00
CA THR A 104 -3.17 -18.27 -14.60
C THR A 104 -4.14 -17.60 -15.57
N PRO A 105 -4.23 -18.05 -16.83
CA PRO A 105 -5.24 -17.58 -17.76
C PRO A 105 -6.66 -17.78 -17.19
N PHE A 106 -7.55 -16.84 -17.45
CA PHE A 106 -8.91 -16.86 -16.87
C PHE A 106 -9.64 -18.19 -17.07
N VAL A 107 -9.49 -18.81 -18.24
CA VAL A 107 -10.16 -20.07 -18.59
C VAL A 107 -9.58 -21.30 -17.85
N GLU A 108 -8.42 -21.15 -17.23
CA GLU A 108 -7.71 -22.19 -16.47
C GLU A 108 -7.75 -21.93 -14.97
N LEU A 109 -8.36 -20.83 -14.53
CA LEU A 109 -8.40 -20.44 -13.13
C LEU A 109 -9.15 -21.48 -12.30
N LEU A 110 -8.47 -22.00 -11.29
CA LEU A 110 -9.05 -22.94 -10.35
C LEU A 110 -9.78 -22.23 -9.21
N GLU A 111 -10.78 -22.89 -8.64
CA GLU A 111 -11.56 -22.36 -7.52
C GLU A 111 -10.69 -21.98 -6.33
N GLY A 112 -9.71 -22.81 -5.99
CA GLY A 112 -8.76 -22.52 -4.88
C GLY A 112 -7.98 -21.24 -5.11
N GLU A 113 -7.41 -21.06 -6.31
CA GLU A 113 -6.69 -19.84 -6.68
C GLU A 113 -7.59 -18.60 -6.65
N TRP A 114 -8.84 -18.74 -7.10
CA TRP A 114 -9.82 -17.67 -7.00
C TRP A 114 -10.07 -17.24 -5.55
N TYR A 115 -10.23 -18.20 -4.63
CA TYR A 115 -10.37 -17.88 -3.20
C TYR A 115 -9.11 -17.26 -2.60
N ASP A 116 -7.91 -17.67 -3.02
CA ASP A 116 -6.66 -17.07 -2.57
C ASP A 116 -6.58 -15.60 -2.98
N LEU A 117 -6.93 -15.27 -4.22
CA LEU A 117 -7.01 -13.89 -4.70
C LEU A 117 -8.04 -13.06 -3.93
N LEU A 118 -9.25 -13.60 -3.72
CA LEU A 118 -10.29 -12.93 -2.93
C LEU A 118 -9.83 -12.68 -1.49
N ASN A 119 -9.17 -13.65 -0.87
CA ASN A 119 -8.67 -13.52 0.49
C ASN A 119 -7.56 -12.49 0.58
N ALA A 120 -6.58 -12.55 -0.32
CA ALA A 120 -5.41 -11.69 -0.28
C ALA A 120 -5.75 -10.21 -0.52
N ASP A 121 -6.68 -9.90 -1.41
CA ASP A 121 -6.98 -8.52 -1.83
C ASP A 121 -8.30 -7.99 -1.26
N VAL A 122 -9.42 -8.71 -1.47
CA VAL A 122 -10.74 -8.18 -1.11
C VAL A 122 -11.00 -8.32 0.38
N LYS A 123 -10.82 -9.51 0.93
CA LYS A 123 -11.07 -9.80 2.34
C LYS A 123 -10.09 -9.04 3.24
N SER A 124 -8.81 -8.98 2.88
CA SER A 124 -7.81 -8.22 3.62
C SER A 124 -8.15 -6.72 3.64
N SER A 125 -8.51 -6.14 2.49
CA SER A 125 -8.96 -4.75 2.39
C SER A 125 -10.20 -4.47 3.24
N LEU A 126 -11.18 -5.40 3.25
CA LEU A 126 -12.38 -5.29 4.08
C LEU A 126 -12.01 -5.22 5.57
N TYR A 127 -11.14 -6.11 6.05
CA TYR A 127 -10.76 -6.15 7.46
C TYR A 127 -9.93 -4.94 7.88
N VAL A 128 -9.00 -4.51 7.03
CA VAL A 128 -8.22 -3.29 7.25
C VAL A 128 -9.12 -2.06 7.33
N LEU A 129 -10.12 -1.93 6.46
CA LEU A 129 -11.11 -0.85 6.54
C LEU A 129 -11.98 -0.93 7.79
N GLN A 130 -12.44 -2.13 8.18
CA GLN A 130 -13.23 -2.31 9.40
C GLN A 130 -12.48 -1.89 10.65
N GLN A 131 -11.21 -2.24 10.78
CA GLN A 131 -10.40 -1.82 11.90
C GLN A 131 -10.00 -0.34 11.77
N GLY A 132 -9.62 0.11 10.58
CA GLY A 132 -9.32 1.52 10.32
C GLY A 132 -10.42 2.47 10.79
N LEU A 133 -11.70 2.09 10.62
CA LEU A 133 -12.84 2.87 11.12
C LEU A 133 -12.78 3.08 12.64
N ARG A 134 -12.24 2.13 13.39
CA ARG A 134 -12.15 2.21 14.87
C ARG A 134 -10.95 3.04 15.31
N TYR A 135 -9.81 2.87 14.67
CA TYR A 135 -8.53 3.41 15.12
C TYR A 135 -8.15 4.75 14.48
N LEU A 136 -8.89 5.19 13.44
CA LEU A 136 -8.72 6.49 12.77
C LEU A 136 -9.82 7.50 13.15
N SER A 137 -10.56 7.27 14.24
CA SER A 137 -11.68 8.14 14.65
C SER A 137 -11.26 9.59 14.92
N GLY A 138 -10.01 9.82 15.27
CA GLY A 138 -9.41 11.15 15.44
C GLY A 138 -9.09 11.90 14.14
N GLY A 139 -9.25 11.24 13.00
CA GLY A 139 -8.84 11.73 11.68
C GLY A 139 -7.70 10.91 11.10
N GLY A 140 -7.38 11.13 9.82
CA GLY A 140 -6.28 10.42 9.17
C GLY A 140 -6.60 9.92 7.77
N PHE A 141 -5.94 8.84 7.36
CA PHE A 141 -6.10 8.32 6.00
C PHE A 141 -5.97 6.79 5.91
N VAL A 142 -6.65 6.23 4.90
CA VAL A 142 -6.42 4.88 4.41
C VAL A 142 -6.12 4.96 2.91
N THR A 143 -5.00 4.42 2.50
CA THR A 143 -4.65 4.25 1.09
C THR A 143 -4.58 2.76 0.78
N LEU A 144 -5.46 2.29 -0.10
CA LEU A 144 -5.42 0.93 -0.61
C LEU A 144 -4.66 0.91 -1.94
N VAL A 145 -3.68 0.02 -2.06
CA VAL A 145 -2.94 -0.18 -3.32
C VAL A 145 -3.48 -1.44 -3.97
N LEU A 146 -4.08 -1.27 -5.15
CA LEU A 146 -4.79 -2.31 -5.88
C LEU A 146 -3.87 -2.99 -6.90
N PRO A 147 -4.24 -4.19 -7.38
CA PRO A 147 -3.50 -4.86 -8.45
C PRO A 147 -3.37 -4.00 -9.71
N PRO A 148 -2.22 -4.07 -10.41
CA PRO A 148 -1.94 -3.26 -11.60
C PRO A 148 -2.94 -3.46 -12.74
N LEU A 149 -3.17 -2.41 -13.54
CA LEU A 149 -4.03 -2.47 -14.75
C LEU A 149 -3.49 -3.42 -15.81
N GLN A 150 -2.17 -3.53 -15.93
CA GLN A 150 -1.52 -4.43 -16.91
C GLN A 150 -1.93 -5.89 -16.75
N ARG A 151 -2.38 -6.28 -15.57
CA ARG A 151 -2.91 -7.62 -15.32
C ARG A 151 -4.37 -7.70 -15.78
N GLU A 152 -4.61 -7.59 -17.08
CA GLU A 152 -5.95 -7.60 -17.67
C GLU A 152 -6.51 -9.02 -17.78
N GLN A 153 -6.81 -9.61 -16.64
CA GLN A 153 -7.58 -10.85 -16.56
C GLN A 153 -8.94 -10.54 -15.92
N PRO A 154 -10.05 -11.14 -16.38
CA PRO A 154 -11.39 -10.86 -15.84
C PRO A 154 -11.48 -11.01 -14.32
N HIS A 155 -10.82 -12.01 -13.74
CA HIS A 155 -10.79 -12.24 -12.30
C HIS A 155 -10.02 -11.13 -11.55
N VAL A 156 -8.90 -10.62 -12.10
CA VAL A 156 -8.16 -9.50 -11.51
C VAL A 156 -8.97 -8.21 -11.61
N ALA A 157 -9.67 -7.99 -12.73
CA ALA A 157 -10.58 -6.85 -12.89
C ALA A 157 -11.75 -6.91 -11.87
N ALA A 158 -12.30 -8.10 -11.61
CA ALA A 158 -13.33 -8.31 -10.59
C ALA A 158 -12.81 -7.96 -9.17
N ILE A 159 -11.58 -8.38 -8.83
CA ILE A 159 -10.92 -8.01 -7.57
C ILE A 159 -10.80 -6.49 -7.45
N ARG A 160 -10.25 -5.81 -8.47
CA ARG A 160 -10.15 -4.34 -8.47
C ARG A 160 -11.52 -3.68 -8.28
N GLY A 161 -12.54 -4.16 -8.99
CA GLY A 161 -13.91 -3.66 -8.87
C GLY A 161 -14.48 -3.83 -7.46
N ALA A 162 -14.23 -4.98 -6.81
CA ALA A 162 -14.66 -5.23 -5.45
C ALA A 162 -13.96 -4.28 -4.44
N VAL A 163 -12.65 -4.09 -4.55
CA VAL A 163 -11.90 -3.16 -3.66
C VAL A 163 -12.31 -1.71 -3.94
N ALA A 164 -12.53 -1.32 -5.20
CA ALA A 164 -13.06 0.00 -5.55
C ALA A 164 -14.41 0.26 -4.90
N GLY A 165 -15.32 -0.72 -4.91
CA GLY A 165 -16.61 -0.65 -4.22
C GLY A 165 -16.46 -0.51 -2.69
N LEU A 166 -15.48 -1.18 -2.08
CA LEU A 166 -15.16 -1.01 -0.66
C LEU A 166 -14.69 0.42 -0.36
N ILE A 167 -13.85 1.01 -1.19
CA ILE A 167 -13.39 2.41 -1.05
C ILE A 167 -14.58 3.36 -1.11
N GLU A 168 -15.41 3.23 -2.15
CA GLU A 168 -16.61 4.07 -2.31
C GLU A 168 -17.56 3.94 -1.11
N GLY A 169 -17.85 2.72 -0.67
CA GLY A 169 -18.70 2.46 0.49
C GLY A 169 -18.11 3.01 1.79
N ALA A 170 -16.81 2.82 2.00
CA ALA A 170 -16.10 3.28 3.19
C ALA A 170 -16.16 4.81 3.34
N THR A 171 -16.05 5.57 2.25
CA THR A 171 -16.11 7.04 2.31
C THR A 171 -17.44 7.58 2.84
N ARG A 172 -18.50 6.79 2.80
CA ARG A 172 -19.83 7.18 3.29
C ARG A 172 -19.99 6.94 4.80
N ILE A 173 -19.23 6.00 5.37
CA ILE A 173 -19.34 5.62 6.78
C ILE A 173 -18.20 6.14 7.64
N PHE A 174 -17.01 6.39 7.07
CA PHE A 174 -15.91 7.00 7.80
C PHE A 174 -16.21 8.48 8.12
N PRO A 175 -15.75 8.99 9.28
CA PRO A 175 -15.81 10.41 9.61
C PRO A 175 -15.24 11.28 8.49
N THR A 176 -15.73 12.50 8.35
CA THR A 176 -15.31 13.41 7.26
C THR A 176 -13.84 13.79 7.31
N ASN A 177 -13.21 13.72 8.47
CA ASN A 177 -11.78 13.93 8.68
C ASN A 177 -10.91 12.69 8.40
N VAL A 178 -11.51 11.55 8.01
CA VAL A 178 -10.77 10.37 7.54
C VAL A 178 -10.91 10.24 6.04
N ARG A 179 -9.80 10.14 5.35
CA ARG A 179 -9.74 10.00 3.89
C ARG A 179 -9.49 8.55 3.52
N VAL A 180 -10.31 8.00 2.64
CA VAL A 180 -10.10 6.65 2.08
C VAL A 180 -9.94 6.79 0.59
N ASN A 181 -8.81 6.33 0.06
CA ASN A 181 -8.49 6.41 -1.36
C ASN A 181 -7.84 5.12 -1.86
N GLY A 182 -7.86 4.92 -3.16
CA GLY A 182 -7.18 3.81 -3.82
C GLY A 182 -6.13 4.28 -4.81
N VAL A 183 -5.12 3.46 -5.02
CA VAL A 183 -4.07 3.66 -6.02
C VAL A 183 -3.98 2.42 -6.89
N ILE A 184 -4.06 2.59 -8.20
CA ILE A 184 -3.90 1.52 -9.19
C ILE A 184 -2.66 1.83 -10.02
N PRO A 185 -1.60 1.01 -9.95
CA PRO A 185 -0.49 1.13 -10.90
C PRO A 185 -0.94 0.75 -12.31
N SER A 186 -0.45 1.44 -13.34
CA SER A 186 -0.75 1.07 -14.73
C SER A 186 -0.14 -0.29 -15.11
N ARG A 187 0.95 -0.66 -14.46
CA ARG A 187 1.67 -1.94 -14.63
C ARG A 187 2.37 -2.34 -13.34
N ASP A 188 2.92 -3.55 -13.30
CA ASP A 188 3.79 -3.96 -12.21
C ASP A 188 4.97 -3.00 -12.09
N PRO A 189 5.26 -2.49 -10.88
CA PRO A 189 6.41 -1.64 -10.67
C PRO A 189 7.69 -2.48 -10.82
N VAL A 190 8.53 -2.08 -11.77
CA VAL A 190 9.82 -2.72 -12.05
C VAL A 190 10.93 -1.70 -11.85
N GLY A 191 11.77 -1.91 -10.83
CA GLY A 191 12.89 -1.05 -10.50
C GLY A 191 12.54 0.21 -9.72
N GLU A 192 13.56 0.90 -9.21
CA GLU A 192 13.40 2.03 -8.28
C GLU A 192 12.65 3.24 -8.86
N GLU A 193 12.70 3.44 -10.17
CA GLU A 193 12.08 4.62 -10.80
C GLU A 193 10.56 4.48 -10.90
N HIS A 194 10.06 3.27 -11.13
CA HIS A 194 8.64 2.96 -11.12
C HIS A 194 8.05 3.04 -9.71
N ASP A 195 8.79 2.53 -8.73
CA ASP A 195 8.42 2.64 -7.33
C ASP A 195 8.27 4.11 -6.90
N ARG A 196 9.13 5.03 -7.38
CA ARG A 196 9.10 6.44 -7.00
C ARG A 196 7.79 7.14 -7.34
N SER A 197 7.21 6.87 -8.50
CA SER A 197 5.95 7.52 -8.92
C SER A 197 4.77 7.06 -8.08
N LEU A 198 4.64 5.75 -7.85
CA LEU A 198 3.62 5.17 -6.98
C LEU A 198 3.77 5.63 -5.53
N VAL A 199 5.00 5.61 -5.02
CA VAL A 199 5.32 6.06 -3.65
C VAL A 199 4.93 7.51 -3.46
N ARG A 200 5.25 8.39 -4.42
CA ARG A 200 4.87 9.81 -4.35
C ARG A 200 3.36 9.98 -4.22
N VAL A 201 2.57 9.24 -5.01
CA VAL A 201 1.10 9.32 -4.93
C VAL A 201 0.59 8.77 -3.60
N ALA A 202 1.07 7.61 -3.15
CA ALA A 202 0.64 7.03 -1.88
C ALA A 202 0.98 7.94 -0.69
N VAL A 203 2.18 8.53 -0.68
CA VAL A 203 2.62 9.48 0.36
C VAL A 203 1.83 10.78 0.28
N ALA A 204 1.58 11.31 -0.94
CA ALA A 204 0.77 12.50 -1.13
C ALA A 204 -0.67 12.32 -0.60
N LEU A 205 -1.28 11.15 -0.82
CA LEU A 205 -2.61 10.83 -0.30
C LEU A 205 -2.65 10.76 1.24
N GLY A 206 -1.54 10.39 1.88
CA GLY A 206 -1.40 10.40 3.32
C GLY A 206 -1.08 11.79 3.91
N SER A 207 -0.60 12.72 3.10
CA SER A 207 -0.14 14.03 3.53
C SER A 207 -1.28 15.04 3.72
N MET A 208 -0.99 16.16 4.37
CA MET A 208 -1.91 17.31 4.50
C MET A 208 -2.24 17.94 3.14
N VAL A 209 -1.38 17.80 2.14
CA VAL A 209 -1.58 18.35 0.79
C VAL A 209 -2.84 17.77 0.12
N SER A 210 -3.32 16.61 0.54
CA SER A 210 -4.50 15.94 -0.01
C SER A 210 -5.75 16.01 0.89
N GLU A 211 -5.88 16.99 1.78
CA GLU A 211 -7.01 17.06 2.73
C GLU A 211 -8.41 16.98 2.07
N GLY A 212 -8.56 17.50 0.86
CA GLY A 212 -9.82 17.44 0.11
C GLY A 212 -10.03 16.15 -0.71
N VAL A 213 -9.05 15.24 -0.77
CA VAL A 213 -9.10 14.04 -1.64
C VAL A 213 -9.69 12.86 -0.87
N ARG A 214 -10.91 12.48 -1.21
CA ARG A 214 -11.63 11.35 -0.59
C ARG A 214 -12.39 10.54 -1.63
N GLY A 215 -12.42 9.20 -1.43
CA GLY A 215 -13.17 8.29 -2.29
C GLY A 215 -12.62 8.19 -3.71
N GLN A 216 -11.38 8.59 -3.92
CA GLN A 216 -10.77 8.59 -5.23
C GLN A 216 -10.03 7.30 -5.49
N LEU A 217 -10.12 6.85 -6.71
CA LEU A 217 -9.32 5.76 -7.25
C LEU A 217 -8.38 6.36 -8.29
N LEU A 218 -7.11 6.45 -7.94
CA LEU A 218 -6.09 7.12 -8.75
C LEU A 218 -5.29 6.11 -9.55
N GLU A 219 -5.37 6.20 -10.86
CA GLU A 219 -4.49 5.46 -11.75
C GLU A 219 -3.14 6.16 -11.85
N VAL A 220 -2.07 5.42 -11.58
CA VAL A 220 -0.71 5.95 -11.68
C VAL A 220 -0.05 5.38 -12.92
N LEU A 221 0.16 6.25 -13.90
CA LEU A 221 0.91 5.91 -15.11
C LEU A 221 2.39 5.77 -14.76
N LEU A 222 2.88 4.55 -14.88
CA LEU A 222 4.30 4.27 -14.72
C LEU A 222 5.00 4.43 -16.08
N PRO A 223 6.22 5.01 -16.13
CA PRO A 223 6.98 5.12 -17.35
C PRO A 223 7.24 3.73 -17.95
N GLU A 224 7.40 3.67 -19.25
CA GLU A 224 7.80 2.40 -19.88
C GLU A 224 9.21 2.01 -19.41
N PRO A 225 9.44 0.72 -19.10
CA PRO A 225 10.80 0.28 -18.84
C PRO A 225 11.67 0.64 -20.04
N PRO A 226 12.94 1.03 -19.82
CA PRO A 226 13.84 1.29 -20.93
C PRO A 226 13.82 0.08 -21.87
N HIS A 227 13.63 0.36 -23.14
CA HIS A 227 13.57 -0.67 -24.17
C HIS A 227 14.82 -1.55 -24.05
N GLN A 228 14.65 -2.78 -23.59
CA GLN A 228 15.72 -3.77 -23.72
C GLN A 228 15.71 -4.16 -25.19
N PRO A 229 16.79 -3.89 -25.94
CA PRO A 229 16.85 -4.29 -27.34
C PRO A 229 16.58 -5.80 -27.40
N GLU A 230 15.57 -6.20 -28.14
CA GLU A 230 15.32 -7.61 -28.36
C GLU A 230 16.58 -8.24 -28.96
N ILE A 231 16.83 -9.50 -28.65
CA ILE A 231 18.02 -10.24 -29.18
C ILE A 231 18.12 -10.08 -30.70
N TYR A 232 17.00 -9.91 -31.40
CA TYR A 232 16.93 -9.66 -32.83
C TYR A 232 17.48 -8.28 -33.24
N ASP A 233 17.40 -7.27 -32.40
CA ASP A 233 17.98 -5.95 -32.68
C ASP A 233 19.52 -6.00 -32.54
N LEU A 234 19.98 -6.75 -31.51
CA LEU A 234 21.41 -7.00 -31.32
C LEU A 234 22.02 -7.86 -32.43
N LEU A 235 21.25 -8.77 -33.05
CA LEU A 235 21.72 -9.60 -34.16
C LEU A 235 21.76 -8.87 -35.51
N ARG A 236 21.06 -7.74 -35.64
CA ARG A 236 21.11 -6.88 -36.83
C ARG A 236 22.37 -5.99 -36.91
N GLU A 237 23.03 -5.78 -35.80
CA GLU A 237 24.27 -4.96 -35.72
C GLU A 237 25.56 -5.82 -35.79
N LEU A 238 25.43 -7.13 -35.95
CA LEU A 238 26.57 -7.99 -36.18
C LEU A 238 26.98 -7.90 -37.67
N PRO A 239 28.26 -7.66 -37.96
CA PRO A 239 28.80 -7.50 -39.32
C PRO A 239 28.72 -8.80 -40.13
#